data_067868f65d0c131648fe08ef3bdf3e4d
#
_entry.id   067868f65d0c131648fe08ef3bdf3e4d
#
_cell.length_a   1.000
_cell.length_b   1.000
_cell.length_c   1.000
_cell.angle_alpha   90.00
_cell.angle_beta   90.00
_cell.angle_gamma   90.00
#
_symmetry.space_group_name_H-M   'P 1'
#
loop_
_entity.id
_entity.type
_entity.pdbx_description
1 polymer ?
#
loop_
_entity_poly.entity_id
_entity_poly.type
_entity_poly.pdbx_seq_one_letter_code
_entity_poly.pdbx_strand_id
1 'polypeptide(L)'
;MPNLWQALVLLPAAAVALCAVTAAAQNATETSDPSRVNRTTFKTTDVAGVKIFYREAGDPSKPTVVLLHGFPTSSWQFHDLIPLLVDRFHIVAPDFPGMGHSEAPSPTVLRPTFDDVGAVIDAFIAQRTMGPVILYLHDIGGPIGMRVAMAHPDRIAGLIFQNFTISVDGWNPDRLKVYEGLGGPETPEKLAETEQFATIERDTLLHKKGARLPDALNPDNWAMDAYAFSIEANRAFMSRLFMNIATNIPHYPEWVAYLKERQPRTLVVWGRNDPLIWPAGAEAVKQAVPTAEVHYFDSSHYALDENADAIADAIIKTFSPRPGMRN
;
A
#
# COMPACT_ATOMS: atom_id res chain seq x y z
N MET A 1 22.01 -51.62 56.98
CA MET A 1 23.46 -51.36 57.15
C MET A 1 23.90 -50.39 56.11
N PRO A 2 24.74 -49.48 56.43
CA PRO A 2 24.57 -48.29 57.29
C PRO A 2 24.66 -46.98 56.45
N ASN A 3 24.04 -45.94 56.97
CA ASN A 3 24.58 -44.71 57.52
C ASN A 3 25.60 -43.91 56.69
N LEU A 4 25.34 -42.62 56.66
CA LEU A 4 26.27 -41.52 56.98
C LEU A 4 26.16 -40.42 55.93
N TRP A 5 26.12 -39.15 56.17
CA TRP A 5 26.46 -38.33 57.32
C TRP A 5 25.79 -36.94 57.10
N GLN A 6 25.31 -36.38 58.21
CA GLN A 6 24.99 -34.94 58.32
C GLN A 6 26.30 -34.15 58.34
N ALA A 7 26.38 -33.13 57.56
CA ALA A 7 27.30 -32.03 57.79
C ALA A 7 26.51 -30.70 57.76
N LEU A 8 26.24 -30.20 58.96
CA LEU A 8 25.85 -28.83 59.23
C LEU A 8 27.01 -27.90 58.84
N VAL A 9 26.82 -26.99 57.90
CA VAL A 9 27.71 -25.84 57.75
C VAL A 9 26.91 -24.60 58.09
N LEU A 10 27.25 -23.98 59.18
CA LEU A 10 26.80 -22.66 59.62
C LEU A 10 27.38 -21.60 58.66
N LEU A 11 26.55 -20.89 58.04
CA LEU A 11 26.88 -19.62 57.28
C LEU A 11 26.45 -18.42 58.14
N PRO A 12 27.28 -17.37 58.22
CA PRO A 12 27.01 -16.19 59.05
C PRO A 12 25.97 -15.30 58.39
N ALA A 13 25.14 -14.67 59.20
CA ALA A 13 24.17 -13.67 58.83
C ALA A 13 24.86 -12.46 58.12
N ALA A 14 24.72 -12.37 56.83
CA ALA A 14 25.08 -11.17 56.09
C ALA A 14 23.87 -10.22 55.99
N ALA A 15 24.08 -9.00 56.43
CA ALA A 15 23.11 -7.92 56.47
C ALA A 15 22.51 -7.67 55.08
N VAL A 16 21.18 -7.79 54.99
CA VAL A 16 20.44 -7.35 53.83
C VAL A 16 20.34 -5.83 53.86
N ALA A 17 21.21 -5.14 53.14
CA ALA A 17 21.08 -3.74 52.89
C ALA A 17 19.92 -3.53 51.89
N LEU A 18 18.81 -2.96 52.42
CA LEU A 18 17.64 -2.55 51.63
C LEU A 18 18.03 -1.35 50.78
N CYS A 19 18.50 -1.55 49.55
CA CYS A 19 18.62 -0.50 48.56
C CYS A 19 17.22 -0.15 48.07
N ALA A 20 16.64 0.92 48.62
CA ALA A 20 15.50 1.59 48.04
C ALA A 20 15.92 2.17 46.65
N VAL A 21 15.62 1.48 45.58
CA VAL A 21 15.68 2.01 44.21
C VAL A 21 14.50 2.93 44.08
N THR A 22 14.73 4.23 44.27
CA THR A 22 13.82 5.28 43.82
C THR A 22 13.72 5.18 42.30
N ALA A 23 12.59 4.68 41.82
CA ALA A 23 12.23 4.80 40.41
C ALA A 23 12.03 6.29 40.10
N ALA A 24 13.10 6.97 39.75
CA ALA A 24 13.00 8.23 39.03
C ALA A 24 12.38 7.91 37.67
N ALA A 25 11.12 8.28 37.47
CA ALA A 25 10.50 8.34 36.17
C ALA A 25 11.37 9.28 35.31
N GLN A 26 12.27 8.71 34.55
CA GLN A 26 12.92 9.41 33.47
C GLN A 26 11.85 9.60 32.39
N ASN A 27 11.20 10.76 32.39
CA ASN A 27 10.65 11.33 31.18
C ASN A 27 11.84 11.53 30.24
N ALA A 28 12.19 10.48 29.50
CA ALA A 28 13.00 10.63 28.33
C ALA A 28 12.14 11.45 27.35
N THR A 29 12.37 12.76 27.30
CA THR A 29 12.16 13.49 26.07
C THR A 29 13.00 12.75 25.02
N GLU A 30 12.35 11.90 24.22
CA GLU A 30 12.94 11.38 23.01
C GLU A 30 13.32 12.60 22.17
N THR A 31 14.57 13.03 22.31
CA THR A 31 15.19 13.89 21.30
C THR A 31 15.22 13.00 20.05
N SER A 32 14.30 13.25 19.12
CA SER A 32 14.25 12.53 17.86
C SER A 32 15.61 12.69 17.19
N ASP A 33 16.38 11.62 17.19
CA ASP A 33 17.64 11.53 16.44
C ASP A 33 17.29 11.82 14.96
N PRO A 34 17.79 12.91 14.36
CA PRO A 34 17.47 13.25 12.97
C PRO A 34 17.75 12.12 11.99
N SER A 35 18.70 11.23 12.31
CA SER A 35 19.00 10.03 11.50
C SER A 35 17.89 8.97 11.58
N ARG A 36 16.98 9.04 12.56
CA ARG A 36 15.85 8.09 12.70
C ARG A 36 14.62 8.55 11.92
N VAL A 37 14.47 9.84 11.64
CA VAL A 37 13.31 10.39 10.93
C VAL A 37 13.21 9.82 9.50
N ASN A 38 14.34 9.57 8.86
CA ASN A 38 14.41 9.06 7.49
C ASN A 38 14.41 7.53 7.37
N ARG A 39 14.37 6.79 8.49
CA ARG A 39 14.33 5.32 8.45
C ARG A 39 12.90 4.83 8.29
N THR A 40 12.69 3.92 7.35
CA THR A 40 11.41 3.19 7.26
C THR A 40 11.21 2.34 8.50
N THR A 41 10.08 2.50 9.15
CA THR A 41 9.62 1.68 10.27
C THR A 41 8.53 0.73 9.81
N PHE A 42 8.45 -0.43 10.46
CA PHE A 42 7.53 -1.51 10.13
C PHE A 42 6.61 -1.71 11.33
N LYS A 43 5.33 -1.52 11.12
CA LYS A 43 4.34 -1.45 12.19
C LYS A 43 3.10 -2.27 11.84
N THR A 44 2.35 -2.68 12.87
CA THR A 44 1.02 -3.26 12.72
C THR A 44 0.04 -2.52 13.60
N THR A 45 -1.16 -2.29 13.11
CA THR A 45 -2.25 -1.66 13.87
C THR A 45 -3.54 -2.44 13.66
N ASP A 46 -4.42 -2.40 14.65
CA ASP A 46 -5.78 -2.93 14.51
C ASP A 46 -6.70 -1.84 13.96
N VAL A 47 -7.45 -2.18 12.93
CA VAL A 47 -8.46 -1.33 12.30
C VAL A 47 -9.75 -2.10 12.22
N ALA A 48 -10.68 -1.83 13.13
CA ALA A 48 -11.98 -2.49 13.21
C ALA A 48 -11.88 -4.05 13.25
N GLY A 49 -10.88 -4.59 13.96
CA GLY A 49 -10.64 -6.02 14.09
C GLY A 49 -9.81 -6.62 12.95
N VAL A 50 -9.31 -5.78 12.04
CA VAL A 50 -8.40 -6.19 10.96
C VAL A 50 -6.98 -5.71 11.27
N LYS A 51 -6.02 -6.62 11.30
CA LYS A 51 -4.61 -6.29 11.52
C LYS A 51 -3.96 -5.82 10.21
N ILE A 52 -3.65 -4.54 10.16
CA ILE A 52 -2.98 -3.91 9.01
C ILE A 52 -1.51 -3.69 9.35
N PHE A 53 -0.64 -4.33 8.58
CA PHE A 53 0.78 -3.99 8.54
C PHE A 53 0.98 -2.76 7.67
N TYR A 54 1.95 -1.92 8.02
CA TYR A 54 2.30 -0.76 7.20
C TYR A 54 3.76 -0.34 7.38
N ARG A 55 4.29 0.30 6.35
CA ARG A 55 5.57 0.99 6.37
C ARG A 55 5.31 2.46 6.63
N GLU A 56 6.12 3.07 7.50
CA GLU A 56 6.03 4.49 7.80
C GLU A 56 7.43 5.10 7.82
N ALA A 57 7.60 6.25 7.20
CA ALA A 57 8.87 6.96 7.11
C ALA A 57 8.67 8.47 7.01
N GLY A 58 9.73 9.23 7.30
CA GLY A 58 9.71 10.68 7.24
C GLY A 58 9.12 11.35 8.49
N ASP A 59 9.06 12.67 8.46
CA ASP A 59 8.59 13.51 9.55
C ASP A 59 7.07 13.66 9.50
N PRO A 60 6.32 13.24 10.55
CA PRO A 60 4.86 13.37 10.60
C PRO A 60 4.31 14.80 10.49
N SER A 61 5.14 15.82 10.67
CA SER A 61 4.74 17.23 10.49
C SER A 61 4.72 17.68 9.02
N LYS A 62 5.27 16.87 8.11
CA LYS A 62 5.29 17.13 6.65
C LYS A 62 3.99 16.66 6.00
N PRO A 63 3.69 17.14 4.77
CA PRO A 63 2.57 16.61 3.99
C PRO A 63 2.64 15.09 3.89
N THR A 64 1.51 14.42 4.12
CA THR A 64 1.46 12.96 4.12
C THR A 64 1.13 12.42 2.73
N VAL A 65 1.92 11.45 2.26
CA VAL A 65 1.61 10.61 1.10
C VAL A 65 1.26 9.22 1.58
N VAL A 66 0.06 8.76 1.24
CA VAL A 66 -0.39 7.39 1.48
C VAL A 66 -0.21 6.60 0.19
N LEU A 67 0.58 5.52 0.25
CA LEU A 67 0.94 4.70 -0.90
C LEU A 67 0.07 3.44 -0.92
N LEU A 68 -0.87 3.37 -1.86
CA LEU A 68 -1.81 2.25 -2.03
C LEU A 68 -1.36 1.37 -3.18
N HIS A 69 -0.90 0.15 -2.84
CA HIS A 69 -0.27 -0.80 -3.75
C HIS A 69 -1.27 -1.52 -4.67
N GLY A 70 -0.73 -2.27 -5.65
CA GLY A 70 -1.48 -3.09 -6.58
C GLY A 70 -1.69 -4.54 -6.14
N PHE A 71 -2.31 -5.32 -7.02
CA PHE A 71 -2.44 -6.78 -6.89
C PHE A 71 -1.36 -7.46 -7.78
N PRO A 72 -0.74 -8.51 -7.32
CA PRO A 72 -0.90 -9.19 -6.03
C PRO A 72 0.17 -8.78 -4.99
N THR A 73 0.77 -7.62 -5.13
CA THR A 73 1.90 -7.11 -4.35
C THR A 73 1.51 -6.55 -2.97
N SER A 74 2.38 -5.76 -2.37
CA SER A 74 2.23 -5.16 -1.06
C SER A 74 2.90 -3.78 -1.00
N SER A 75 2.98 -3.16 0.17
CA SER A 75 3.76 -1.95 0.38
C SER A 75 5.26 -2.10 0.04
N TRP A 76 5.74 -3.34 -0.17
CA TRP A 76 7.09 -3.59 -0.70
C TRP A 76 7.29 -2.94 -2.07
N GLN A 77 6.26 -2.85 -2.91
CA GLN A 77 6.29 -2.17 -4.19
C GLN A 77 6.93 -0.77 -4.13
N PHE A 78 6.85 -0.12 -2.96
CA PHE A 78 7.33 1.24 -2.76
C PHE A 78 8.70 1.32 -2.07
N HIS A 79 9.42 0.19 -1.94
CA HIS A 79 10.66 0.13 -1.18
C HIS A 79 11.76 1.08 -1.70
N ASP A 80 11.86 1.26 -3.02
CA ASP A 80 12.78 2.21 -3.64
C ASP A 80 12.25 3.65 -3.61
N LEU A 81 10.93 3.84 -3.68
CA LEU A 81 10.31 5.17 -3.70
C LEU A 81 10.34 5.84 -2.32
N ILE A 82 10.07 5.09 -1.24
CA ILE A 82 9.98 5.64 0.12
C ILE A 82 11.23 6.44 0.50
N PRO A 83 12.47 5.93 0.36
CA PRO A 83 13.68 6.66 0.74
C PRO A 83 13.88 7.97 -0.04
N LEU A 84 13.38 8.05 -1.27
CA LEU A 84 13.50 9.22 -2.13
C LEU A 84 12.55 10.37 -1.72
N LEU A 85 11.49 10.06 -0.97
CA LEU A 85 10.45 11.02 -0.60
C LEU A 85 10.54 11.54 0.84
N VAL A 86 11.24 10.83 1.76
CA VAL A 86 11.22 11.10 3.21
C VAL A 86 11.72 12.48 3.61
N ASP A 87 12.57 13.13 2.82
CA ASP A 87 13.06 14.47 3.07
C ASP A 87 11.99 15.55 2.84
N ARG A 88 10.90 15.23 2.16
CA ARG A 88 9.84 16.17 1.78
C ARG A 88 8.47 15.80 2.34
N PHE A 89 8.23 14.51 2.61
CA PHE A 89 6.93 13.98 2.95
C PHE A 89 7.00 13.05 4.16
N HIS A 90 5.89 12.94 4.85
CA HIS A 90 5.57 11.82 5.71
C HIS A 90 4.94 10.73 4.84
N ILE A 91 5.46 9.52 4.89
CA ILE A 91 5.03 8.40 4.04
C ILE A 91 4.36 7.34 4.90
N VAL A 92 3.19 6.88 4.46
CA VAL A 92 2.45 5.78 5.08
C VAL A 92 2.02 4.82 3.97
N ALA A 93 2.47 3.57 4.04
CA ALA A 93 2.19 2.55 3.02
C ALA A 93 1.62 1.29 3.69
N PRO A 94 0.28 1.11 3.75
CA PRO A 94 -0.34 -0.09 4.28
C PRO A 94 -0.20 -1.26 3.31
N ASP A 95 -0.14 -2.49 3.86
CA ASP A 95 -0.48 -3.71 3.13
C ASP A 95 -1.98 -3.93 3.24
N PHE A 96 -2.67 -4.19 2.13
CA PHE A 96 -4.09 -4.50 2.17
C PHE A 96 -4.37 -5.82 2.89
N PRO A 97 -5.57 -6.02 3.47
CA PRO A 97 -5.93 -7.28 4.12
C PRO A 97 -5.63 -8.49 3.23
N GLY A 98 -4.92 -9.48 3.78
CA GLY A 98 -4.51 -10.68 3.05
C GLY A 98 -3.37 -10.50 2.06
N MET A 99 -2.71 -9.33 2.03
CA MET A 99 -1.56 -9.06 1.17
C MET A 99 -0.34 -8.68 2.00
N GLY A 100 0.87 -8.94 1.47
CA GLY A 100 2.12 -8.68 2.17
C GLY A 100 2.16 -9.31 3.56
N HIS A 101 2.36 -8.49 4.57
CA HIS A 101 2.39 -8.89 5.99
C HIS A 101 1.05 -8.67 6.72
N SER A 102 0.01 -8.15 6.05
CA SER A 102 -1.32 -8.07 6.61
C SER A 102 -2.01 -9.43 6.57
N GLU A 103 -2.58 -9.86 7.70
CA GLU A 103 -3.31 -11.12 7.78
C GLU A 103 -4.64 -11.04 7.00
N ALA A 104 -5.04 -12.14 6.38
CA ALA A 104 -6.39 -12.26 5.85
C ALA A 104 -7.39 -12.36 7.00
N PRO A 105 -8.34 -11.43 7.13
CA PRO A 105 -9.38 -11.53 8.15
C PRO A 105 -10.37 -12.66 7.79
N SER A 106 -11.06 -13.17 8.83
CA SER A 106 -12.21 -14.05 8.60
C SER A 106 -13.29 -13.33 7.77
N PRO A 107 -13.97 -14.02 6.83
CA PRO A 107 -15.09 -13.42 6.07
C PRO A 107 -16.24 -12.87 6.92
N THR A 108 -16.34 -13.29 8.19
CA THR A 108 -17.29 -12.74 9.16
C THR A 108 -16.84 -11.40 9.74
N VAL A 109 -15.55 -11.07 9.66
CA VAL A 109 -14.95 -9.80 10.09
C VAL A 109 -14.88 -8.82 8.93
N LEU A 110 -14.41 -9.28 7.77
CA LEU A 110 -14.28 -8.46 6.56
C LEU A 110 -14.57 -9.30 5.32
N ARG A 111 -15.52 -8.87 4.51
CA ARG A 111 -15.74 -9.48 3.19
C ARG A 111 -14.65 -9.03 2.23
N PRO A 112 -14.19 -9.91 1.33
CA PRO A 112 -13.19 -9.57 0.31
C PRO A 112 -13.86 -8.79 -0.84
N THR A 113 -14.35 -7.57 -0.55
CA THR A 113 -14.92 -6.64 -1.53
C THR A 113 -14.18 -5.31 -1.52
N PHE A 114 -14.18 -4.60 -2.63
CA PHE A 114 -13.54 -3.28 -2.72
C PHE A 114 -14.17 -2.25 -1.78
N ASP A 115 -15.47 -2.36 -1.51
CA ASP A 115 -16.17 -1.46 -0.59
C ASP A 115 -15.70 -1.69 0.85
N ASP A 116 -15.64 -2.95 1.29
CA ASP A 116 -15.26 -3.28 2.67
C ASP A 116 -13.76 -3.01 2.90
N VAL A 117 -12.89 -3.39 1.96
CA VAL A 117 -11.45 -3.07 2.03
C VAL A 117 -11.24 -1.55 1.99
N GLY A 118 -11.98 -0.84 1.13
CA GLY A 118 -11.94 0.62 1.07
C GLY A 118 -12.30 1.27 2.41
N ALA A 119 -13.33 0.78 3.09
CA ALA A 119 -13.74 1.27 4.41
C ALA A 119 -12.66 1.01 5.49
N VAL A 120 -12.00 -0.15 5.46
CA VAL A 120 -10.87 -0.45 6.38
C VAL A 120 -9.69 0.49 6.11
N ILE A 121 -9.35 0.73 4.85
CA ILE A 121 -8.24 1.63 4.49
C ILE A 121 -8.56 3.08 4.81
N ASP A 122 -9.81 3.52 4.63
CA ASP A 122 -10.24 4.85 5.09
C ASP A 122 -10.08 5.02 6.60
N ALA A 123 -10.54 4.05 7.38
CA ALA A 123 -10.38 4.05 8.83
C ALA A 123 -8.89 3.99 9.24
N PHE A 124 -8.06 3.22 8.52
CA PHE A 124 -6.62 3.20 8.72
C PHE A 124 -5.98 4.59 8.49
N ILE A 125 -6.31 5.24 7.39
CA ILE A 125 -5.82 6.59 7.07
C ILE A 125 -6.24 7.58 8.18
N ALA A 126 -7.49 7.51 8.63
CA ALA A 126 -7.99 8.36 9.72
C ALA A 126 -7.24 8.16 11.04
N GLN A 127 -6.78 6.95 11.33
CA GLN A 127 -6.00 6.65 12.53
C GLN A 127 -4.53 7.09 12.43
N ARG A 128 -3.97 7.14 11.20
CA ARG A 128 -2.52 7.30 11.00
C ARG A 128 -2.12 8.67 10.49
N THR A 129 -3.06 9.51 10.07
CA THR A 129 -2.74 10.81 9.48
C THR A 129 -3.46 11.96 10.19
N MET A 130 -2.82 13.11 10.30
CA MET A 130 -3.30 14.28 11.05
C MET A 130 -3.96 15.36 10.19
N GLY A 131 -4.05 15.16 8.87
CA GLY A 131 -4.58 16.20 7.95
C GLY A 131 -4.87 15.65 6.56
N PRO A 132 -5.06 16.53 5.58
CA PRO A 132 -5.25 16.09 4.21
C PRO A 132 -4.07 15.30 3.68
N VAL A 133 -4.35 14.26 2.90
CA VAL A 133 -3.35 13.32 2.38
C VAL A 133 -3.28 13.36 0.86
N ILE A 134 -2.11 13.04 0.33
CA ILE A 134 -1.91 12.73 -1.09
C ILE A 134 -2.03 11.21 -1.22
N LEU A 135 -2.96 10.73 -2.04
CA LEU A 135 -3.12 9.29 -2.31
C LEU A 135 -2.36 8.89 -3.56
N TYR A 136 -1.47 7.92 -3.42
CA TYR A 136 -0.86 7.22 -4.55
C TYR A 136 -1.70 5.99 -4.87
N LEU A 137 -2.19 5.92 -6.09
CA LEU A 137 -3.19 4.96 -6.57
C LEU A 137 -2.56 4.07 -7.64
N HIS A 138 -2.21 2.83 -7.30
CA HIS A 138 -1.72 1.86 -8.26
C HIS A 138 -2.65 0.65 -8.35
N ASP A 139 -3.02 0.24 -9.56
CA ASP A 139 -3.84 -0.96 -9.84
C ASP A 139 -5.07 -1.05 -8.92
N ILE A 140 -5.24 -2.11 -8.08
CA ILE A 140 -6.37 -2.21 -7.13
C ILE A 140 -6.33 -1.15 -6.02
N GLY A 141 -5.19 -0.55 -5.75
CA GLY A 141 -5.08 0.62 -4.87
C GLY A 141 -5.86 1.82 -5.42
N GLY A 142 -6.08 1.87 -6.74
CA GLY A 142 -6.90 2.87 -7.39
C GLY A 142 -8.37 2.83 -6.94
N PRO A 143 -9.12 1.76 -7.19
CA PRO A 143 -10.51 1.66 -6.75
C PRO A 143 -10.71 1.76 -5.24
N ILE A 144 -9.74 1.27 -4.44
CA ILE A 144 -9.74 1.43 -2.99
C ILE A 144 -9.59 2.91 -2.61
N GLY A 145 -8.57 3.59 -3.16
CA GLY A 145 -8.30 4.98 -2.86
C GLY A 145 -9.36 5.95 -3.41
N MET A 146 -10.01 5.64 -4.54
CA MET A 146 -11.13 6.45 -5.04
C MET A 146 -12.33 6.40 -4.09
N ARG A 147 -12.61 5.26 -3.44
CA ARG A 147 -13.63 5.17 -2.39
C ARG A 147 -13.31 6.07 -1.21
N VAL A 148 -12.06 6.08 -0.76
CA VAL A 148 -11.59 6.99 0.30
C VAL A 148 -11.75 8.46 -0.12
N ALA A 149 -11.33 8.80 -1.34
CA ALA A 149 -11.39 10.15 -1.86
C ALA A 149 -12.83 10.67 -1.97
N MET A 150 -13.75 9.83 -2.41
CA MET A 150 -15.17 10.20 -2.54
C MET A 150 -15.88 10.28 -1.18
N ALA A 151 -15.52 9.41 -0.23
CA ALA A 151 -16.10 9.44 1.12
C ALA A 151 -15.67 10.70 1.89
N HIS A 152 -14.44 11.17 1.69
CA HIS A 152 -13.85 12.29 2.42
C HIS A 152 -13.08 13.24 1.51
N PRO A 153 -13.76 13.95 0.57
CA PRO A 153 -13.09 14.78 -0.42
C PRO A 153 -12.22 15.88 0.19
N ASP A 154 -12.61 16.42 1.33
CA ASP A 154 -11.87 17.49 2.02
C ASP A 154 -10.57 17.00 2.72
N ARG A 155 -10.39 15.69 2.82
CA ARG A 155 -9.17 15.05 3.31
C ARG A 155 -8.16 14.74 2.20
N ILE A 156 -8.45 15.08 0.95
CA ILE A 156 -7.60 14.80 -0.20
C ILE A 156 -6.84 16.06 -0.60
N ALA A 157 -5.52 16.07 -0.36
CA ALA A 157 -4.61 17.12 -0.81
C ALA A 157 -4.18 16.94 -2.26
N GLY A 158 -4.24 15.72 -2.78
CA GLY A 158 -3.89 15.40 -4.16
C GLY A 158 -3.99 13.92 -4.47
N LEU A 159 -3.91 13.60 -5.76
CA LEU A 159 -3.99 12.23 -6.27
C LEU A 159 -2.80 11.95 -7.20
N ILE A 160 -2.22 10.78 -7.07
CA ILE A 160 -1.19 10.25 -7.98
C ILE A 160 -1.75 8.97 -8.59
N PHE A 161 -1.87 8.93 -9.90
CA PHE A 161 -2.35 7.76 -10.64
C PHE A 161 -1.16 7.06 -11.28
N GLN A 162 -0.95 5.80 -10.93
CA GLN A 162 -0.02 4.90 -11.62
C GLN A 162 -0.81 3.71 -12.17
N ASN A 163 -0.85 3.55 -13.48
CA ASN A 163 -1.41 2.36 -14.15
C ASN A 163 -2.72 1.87 -13.49
N PHE A 164 -3.63 2.80 -13.28
CA PHE A 164 -4.99 2.61 -12.79
C PHE A 164 -5.98 3.42 -13.63
N THR A 165 -7.03 2.79 -14.14
CA THR A 165 -7.97 3.43 -15.04
C THR A 165 -9.33 3.75 -14.40
N ILE A 166 -9.93 4.84 -14.84
CA ILE A 166 -11.29 5.29 -14.53
C ILE A 166 -12.19 5.21 -15.77
N SER A 167 -11.75 4.50 -16.80
CA SER A 167 -12.45 4.33 -18.08
C SER A 167 -12.30 2.91 -18.58
N VAL A 168 -13.34 2.39 -19.22
CA VAL A 168 -13.32 1.09 -19.90
C VAL A 168 -12.25 1.05 -21.00
N ASP A 169 -12.05 2.17 -21.72
CA ASP A 169 -11.05 2.27 -22.79
C ASP A 169 -9.60 2.14 -22.28
N GLY A 170 -9.38 2.33 -20.98
CA GLY A 170 -8.08 2.12 -20.36
C GLY A 170 -7.72 0.65 -20.15
N TRP A 171 -8.65 -0.26 -20.27
CA TRP A 171 -8.36 -1.69 -20.15
C TRP A 171 -7.87 -2.30 -21.47
N ASN A 172 -6.94 -3.24 -21.37
CA ASN A 172 -6.74 -4.21 -22.44
C ASN A 172 -8.05 -5.00 -22.62
N PRO A 173 -8.69 -5.01 -23.82
CA PRO A 173 -10.01 -5.63 -24.01
C PRO A 173 -10.06 -7.13 -23.69
N ASP A 174 -8.98 -7.87 -23.95
CA ASP A 174 -8.92 -9.31 -23.64
C ASP A 174 -8.89 -9.51 -22.11
N ARG A 175 -8.21 -8.65 -21.37
CA ARG A 175 -8.17 -8.69 -19.90
C ARG A 175 -9.50 -8.28 -19.30
N LEU A 176 -10.09 -7.21 -19.81
CA LEU A 176 -11.42 -6.77 -19.39
C LEU A 176 -12.44 -7.90 -19.50
N LYS A 177 -12.47 -8.58 -20.62
CA LYS A 177 -13.38 -9.72 -20.84
C LYS A 177 -13.18 -10.85 -19.83
N VAL A 178 -11.91 -11.16 -19.49
CA VAL A 178 -11.60 -12.14 -18.43
C VAL A 178 -12.15 -11.67 -17.09
N TYR A 179 -11.90 -10.42 -16.71
CA TYR A 179 -12.31 -9.87 -15.41
C TYR A 179 -13.83 -9.76 -15.28
N GLU A 180 -14.54 -9.39 -16.34
CA GLU A 180 -16.01 -9.41 -16.37
C GLU A 180 -16.55 -10.84 -16.20
N GLY A 181 -15.86 -11.85 -16.78
CA GLY A 181 -16.21 -13.26 -16.63
C GLY A 181 -16.06 -13.79 -15.20
N LEU A 182 -15.15 -13.22 -14.40
CA LEU A 182 -14.97 -13.59 -12.99
C LEU A 182 -16.11 -13.10 -12.11
N GLY A 183 -16.81 -12.03 -12.51
CA GLY A 183 -17.88 -11.41 -11.74
C GLY A 183 -19.08 -12.33 -11.46
N GLY A 184 -19.93 -11.91 -10.50
CA GLY A 184 -21.13 -12.67 -10.11
C GLY A 184 -20.86 -13.72 -9.02
N PRO A 185 -21.76 -14.73 -8.85
CA PRO A 185 -21.63 -15.72 -7.79
C PRO A 185 -20.30 -16.48 -7.85
N GLU A 186 -19.70 -16.69 -6.67
CA GLU A 186 -18.50 -17.53 -6.53
C GLU A 186 -18.82 -18.98 -6.91
N THR A 187 -17.98 -19.58 -7.73
CA THR A 187 -17.97 -21.03 -7.99
C THR A 187 -16.56 -21.57 -7.77
N PRO A 188 -16.39 -22.88 -7.50
CA PRO A 188 -15.07 -23.48 -7.36
C PRO A 188 -14.17 -23.23 -8.58
N GLU A 189 -14.74 -23.24 -9.78
CA GLU A 189 -14.01 -23.03 -11.04
C GLU A 189 -13.48 -21.59 -11.15
N LYS A 190 -14.33 -20.59 -10.85
CA LYS A 190 -13.93 -19.17 -10.85
C LYS A 190 -12.86 -18.89 -9.80
N LEU A 191 -13.01 -19.47 -8.61
CA LEU A 191 -12.01 -19.31 -7.55
C LEU A 191 -10.67 -19.91 -7.99
N ALA A 192 -10.67 -21.12 -8.53
CA ALA A 192 -9.47 -21.78 -9.03
C ALA A 192 -8.82 -21.00 -10.20
N GLU A 193 -9.62 -20.42 -11.09
CA GLU A 193 -9.12 -19.54 -12.16
C GLU A 193 -8.48 -18.28 -11.57
N THR A 194 -9.11 -17.68 -10.56
CA THR A 194 -8.60 -16.46 -9.93
C THR A 194 -7.33 -16.69 -9.12
N GLU A 195 -7.22 -17.86 -8.47
CA GLU A 195 -6.00 -18.23 -7.74
C GLU A 195 -4.76 -18.34 -8.65
N GLN A 196 -4.95 -18.59 -9.96
CA GLN A 196 -3.84 -18.57 -10.93
C GLN A 196 -3.23 -17.17 -11.12
N PHE A 197 -3.92 -16.10 -10.76
CA PHE A 197 -3.33 -14.73 -10.79
C PHE A 197 -2.41 -14.48 -9.63
N ALA A 198 -2.56 -15.17 -8.49
CA ALA A 198 -1.73 -15.08 -7.31
C ALA A 198 -0.70 -16.23 -7.27
N THR A 199 0.12 -16.33 -8.32
CA THR A 199 1.23 -17.29 -8.42
C THR A 199 2.51 -16.56 -8.78
N ILE A 200 3.66 -17.08 -8.32
CA ILE A 200 4.96 -16.47 -8.58
C ILE A 200 5.28 -16.36 -10.08
N GLU A 201 4.86 -17.32 -10.87
CA GLU A 201 5.08 -17.33 -12.32
C GLU A 201 4.32 -16.18 -12.99
N ARG A 202 3.06 -15.99 -12.60
CA ARG A 202 2.22 -14.94 -13.18
C ARG A 202 2.67 -13.56 -12.74
N ASP A 203 3.04 -13.41 -11.48
CA ASP A 203 3.54 -12.18 -10.91
C ASP A 203 4.88 -11.78 -11.53
N THR A 204 5.86 -12.71 -11.60
CA THR A 204 7.13 -12.49 -12.31
C THR A 204 6.89 -12.07 -13.78
N LEU A 205 5.93 -12.71 -14.46
CA LEU A 205 5.60 -12.36 -15.84
C LEU A 205 5.02 -10.93 -15.92
N LEU A 206 4.22 -10.52 -14.95
CA LEU A 206 3.61 -9.20 -14.93
C LEU A 206 4.66 -8.10 -14.71
N HIS A 207 5.63 -8.31 -13.83
CA HIS A 207 6.76 -7.39 -13.65
C HIS A 207 7.59 -7.26 -14.95
N LYS A 208 7.89 -8.39 -15.60
CA LYS A 208 8.80 -8.42 -16.76
C LYS A 208 8.15 -8.01 -18.08
N LYS A 209 6.84 -8.29 -18.27
CA LYS A 209 6.17 -8.07 -19.55
C LYS A 209 5.94 -6.58 -19.80
N GLY A 210 6.67 -6.03 -20.75
CA GLY A 210 6.62 -4.60 -21.10
C GLY A 210 7.69 -3.77 -20.39
N ALA A 211 8.47 -4.35 -19.48
CA ALA A 211 9.63 -3.70 -18.90
C ALA A 211 10.69 -3.43 -19.98
N ARG A 212 11.39 -2.31 -19.87
CA ARG A 212 12.47 -1.92 -20.78
C ARG A 212 13.70 -2.82 -20.60
N LEU A 213 14.00 -3.20 -19.35
CA LEU A 213 15.15 -4.03 -18.98
C LEU A 213 14.69 -5.21 -18.10
N PRO A 214 13.94 -6.18 -18.63
CA PRO A 214 13.29 -7.23 -17.84
C PRO A 214 14.25 -8.13 -17.05
N ASP A 215 15.51 -8.27 -17.51
CA ASP A 215 16.53 -9.09 -16.85
C ASP A 215 17.34 -8.32 -15.79
N ALA A 216 17.16 -7.00 -15.71
CA ALA A 216 17.77 -6.15 -14.71
C ALA A 216 16.84 -5.85 -13.52
N LEU A 217 15.58 -6.28 -13.58
CA LEU A 217 14.61 -6.06 -12.49
C LEU A 217 15.04 -6.82 -11.23
N ASN A 218 14.79 -6.21 -10.08
CA ASN A 218 15.05 -6.82 -8.78
C ASN A 218 14.17 -8.05 -8.56
N PRO A 219 14.73 -9.27 -8.43
CA PRO A 219 13.93 -10.48 -8.23
C PRO A 219 13.22 -10.53 -6.87
N ASP A 220 13.65 -9.71 -5.90
CA ASP A 220 12.99 -9.63 -4.60
C ASP A 220 11.55 -9.09 -4.72
N ASN A 221 11.22 -8.36 -5.79
CA ASN A 221 9.88 -7.83 -6.01
C ASN A 221 8.85 -8.96 -5.99
N TRP A 222 8.97 -9.95 -6.89
CA TRP A 222 8.05 -11.10 -6.92
C TRP A 222 8.34 -12.15 -5.83
N ALA A 223 9.57 -12.22 -5.30
CA ALA A 223 9.88 -13.13 -4.18
C ALA A 223 9.18 -12.68 -2.90
N MET A 224 9.07 -11.38 -2.65
CA MET A 224 8.34 -10.84 -1.49
C MET A 224 6.83 -11.04 -1.64
N ASP A 225 6.30 -10.94 -2.85
CA ASP A 225 4.89 -11.18 -3.11
C ASP A 225 4.54 -12.68 -2.93
N ALA A 226 5.45 -13.58 -3.32
CA ALA A 226 5.31 -15.03 -3.11
C ALA A 226 5.12 -15.42 -1.64
N TYR A 227 5.63 -14.64 -0.69
CA TYR A 227 5.38 -14.88 0.72
C TYR A 227 3.88 -14.84 1.06
N ALA A 228 3.16 -13.82 0.60
CA ALA A 228 1.72 -13.71 0.83
C ALA A 228 0.93 -14.85 0.15
N PHE A 229 1.35 -15.27 -1.05
CA PHE A 229 0.71 -16.37 -1.78
C PHE A 229 0.88 -17.72 -1.08
N SER A 230 1.97 -17.93 -0.34
CA SER A 230 2.24 -19.18 0.38
C SER A 230 1.26 -19.42 1.53
N ILE A 231 0.60 -18.37 2.02
CA ILE A 231 -0.39 -18.44 3.10
C ILE A 231 -1.76 -18.67 2.48
N GLU A 232 -2.35 -19.84 2.72
CA GLU A 232 -3.63 -20.24 2.11
C GLU A 232 -4.76 -19.22 2.36
N ALA A 233 -4.91 -18.74 3.60
CA ALA A 233 -5.94 -17.76 3.94
C ALA A 233 -5.75 -16.44 3.18
N ASN A 234 -4.51 -15.98 3.02
CA ASN A 234 -4.18 -14.77 2.26
C ASN A 234 -4.51 -14.97 0.78
N ARG A 235 -4.04 -16.07 0.18
CA ARG A 235 -4.33 -16.38 -1.23
C ARG A 235 -5.83 -16.46 -1.47
N ALA A 236 -6.59 -17.12 -0.61
CA ALA A 236 -8.03 -17.22 -0.73
C ALA A 236 -8.75 -15.85 -0.60
N PHE A 237 -8.29 -14.98 0.30
CA PHE A 237 -8.83 -13.63 0.45
C PHE A 237 -8.51 -12.76 -0.78
N MET A 238 -7.24 -12.74 -1.21
CA MET A 238 -6.80 -12.00 -2.40
C MET A 238 -7.57 -12.41 -3.65
N SER A 239 -7.71 -13.72 -3.88
CA SER A 239 -8.41 -14.24 -5.06
C SER A 239 -9.89 -13.82 -5.05
N ARG A 240 -10.57 -13.89 -3.92
CA ARG A 240 -11.95 -13.41 -3.78
C ARG A 240 -12.08 -11.91 -3.97
N LEU A 241 -11.15 -11.12 -3.46
CA LEU A 241 -11.13 -9.67 -3.71
C LEU A 241 -10.97 -9.41 -5.21
N PHE A 242 -10.04 -10.11 -5.87
CA PHE A 242 -9.77 -9.94 -7.29
C PHE A 242 -10.94 -10.38 -8.19
N MET A 243 -11.71 -11.41 -7.79
CA MET A 243 -12.98 -11.77 -8.49
C MET A 243 -13.95 -10.60 -8.57
N ASN A 244 -13.86 -9.65 -7.65
CA ASN A 244 -14.71 -8.46 -7.63
C ASN A 244 -14.15 -7.29 -8.46
N ILE A 245 -13.06 -7.47 -9.24
CA ILE A 245 -12.40 -6.37 -9.96
C ILE A 245 -13.37 -5.64 -10.91
N ALA A 246 -14.22 -6.37 -11.64
CA ALA A 246 -15.18 -5.81 -12.57
C ALA A 246 -16.32 -5.02 -11.90
N THR A 247 -16.55 -5.22 -10.58
CA THR A 247 -17.56 -4.44 -9.82
C THR A 247 -17.18 -2.96 -9.70
N ASN A 248 -15.93 -2.59 -10.03
CA ASN A 248 -15.48 -1.21 -10.04
C ASN A 248 -15.94 -0.44 -11.30
N ILE A 249 -16.21 -1.12 -12.41
CA ILE A 249 -16.55 -0.50 -13.69
C ILE A 249 -17.81 0.39 -13.58
N PRO A 250 -18.91 -0.03 -12.94
CA PRO A 250 -20.08 0.82 -12.74
C PRO A 250 -19.82 2.13 -11.97
N HIS A 251 -18.73 2.21 -11.20
CA HIS A 251 -18.34 3.40 -10.44
C HIS A 251 -17.53 4.41 -11.25
N TYR A 252 -17.03 4.06 -12.44
CA TYR A 252 -16.23 4.97 -13.27
C TYR A 252 -16.91 6.32 -13.56
N PRO A 253 -18.20 6.39 -13.91
CA PRO A 253 -18.87 7.67 -14.13
C PRO A 253 -18.87 8.56 -12.88
N GLU A 254 -19.02 8.00 -11.70
CA GLU A 254 -18.99 8.73 -10.43
C GLU A 254 -17.59 9.25 -10.11
N TRP A 255 -16.54 8.44 -10.35
CA TRP A 255 -15.15 8.85 -10.18
C TRP A 255 -14.76 9.95 -11.15
N VAL A 256 -15.19 9.87 -12.41
CA VAL A 256 -15.00 10.93 -13.41
C VAL A 256 -15.71 12.20 -12.99
N ALA A 257 -16.96 12.11 -12.49
CA ALA A 257 -17.72 13.26 -12.01
C ALA A 257 -17.02 13.94 -10.82
N TYR A 258 -16.57 13.15 -9.83
CA TYR A 258 -15.78 13.63 -8.70
C TYR A 258 -14.52 14.39 -9.15
N LEU A 259 -13.73 13.82 -10.05
CA LEU A 259 -12.52 14.44 -10.56
C LEU A 259 -12.79 15.75 -11.30
N LYS A 260 -13.86 15.79 -12.12
CA LYS A 260 -14.28 16.99 -12.85
C LYS A 260 -14.79 18.09 -11.92
N GLU A 261 -15.50 17.74 -10.87
CA GLU A 261 -16.05 18.70 -9.92
C GLU A 261 -14.97 19.25 -8.99
N ARG A 262 -14.15 18.37 -8.41
CA ARG A 262 -13.19 18.74 -7.36
C ARG A 262 -11.87 19.24 -7.88
N GLN A 263 -11.49 18.90 -9.12
CA GLN A 263 -10.22 19.26 -9.75
C GLN A 263 -9.03 19.13 -8.80
N PRO A 264 -8.82 17.95 -8.13
CA PRO A 264 -7.76 17.81 -7.17
C PRO A 264 -6.40 17.99 -7.86
N ARG A 265 -5.38 18.42 -7.11
CA ARG A 265 -3.99 18.42 -7.61
C ARG A 265 -3.62 17.00 -8.01
N THR A 266 -3.33 16.77 -9.29
CA THR A 266 -3.21 15.42 -9.84
C THR A 266 -1.90 15.26 -10.62
N LEU A 267 -1.22 14.14 -10.34
CA LEU A 267 -0.09 13.63 -11.10
C LEU A 267 -0.45 12.27 -11.67
N VAL A 268 -0.09 12.03 -12.91
CA VAL A 268 -0.22 10.73 -13.58
C VAL A 268 1.17 10.25 -13.98
N VAL A 269 1.57 9.10 -13.49
CA VAL A 269 2.82 8.40 -13.83
C VAL A 269 2.45 7.05 -14.44
N TRP A 270 2.94 6.74 -15.63
CA TRP A 270 2.39 5.63 -16.39
C TRP A 270 3.44 4.83 -17.14
N GLY A 271 3.51 3.54 -16.86
CA GLY A 271 4.26 2.60 -17.70
C GLY A 271 3.50 2.38 -19.01
N ARG A 272 4.08 2.86 -20.10
CA ARG A 272 3.44 2.89 -21.43
C ARG A 272 3.16 1.51 -22.01
N ASN A 273 3.98 0.53 -21.63
CA ASN A 273 3.93 -0.82 -22.17
C ASN A 273 3.13 -1.79 -21.29
N ASP A 274 2.29 -1.26 -20.39
CA ASP A 274 1.45 -2.04 -19.50
C ASP A 274 0.57 -3.03 -20.30
N PRO A 275 0.68 -4.35 -20.03
CA PRO A 275 -0.12 -5.34 -20.74
C PRO A 275 -1.57 -5.42 -20.26
N LEU A 276 -1.92 -4.77 -19.15
CA LEU A 276 -3.24 -4.82 -18.51
C LEU A 276 -4.02 -3.54 -18.73
N ILE A 277 -3.39 -2.39 -18.45
CA ILE A 277 -4.04 -1.08 -18.42
C ILE A 277 -3.29 -0.13 -19.36
N TRP A 278 -3.95 0.21 -20.46
CA TRP A 278 -3.37 0.98 -21.55
C TRP A 278 -3.28 2.47 -21.24
N PRO A 279 -2.44 3.25 -21.98
CA PRO A 279 -2.30 4.70 -21.83
C PRO A 279 -3.62 5.49 -21.96
N ALA A 280 -4.65 4.92 -22.58
CA ALA A 280 -5.99 5.52 -22.62
C ALA A 280 -6.58 5.75 -21.22
N GLY A 281 -6.15 4.97 -20.22
CA GLY A 281 -6.50 5.21 -18.81
C GLY A 281 -5.89 6.51 -18.26
N ALA A 282 -4.64 6.82 -18.61
CA ALA A 282 -4.00 8.09 -18.27
C ALA A 282 -4.69 9.28 -18.96
N GLU A 283 -5.05 9.12 -20.24
CA GLU A 283 -5.78 10.14 -21.00
C GLU A 283 -7.15 10.42 -20.39
N ALA A 284 -7.87 9.40 -19.90
CA ALA A 284 -9.15 9.59 -19.22
C ALA A 284 -9.00 10.45 -17.95
N VAL A 285 -7.94 10.24 -17.15
CA VAL A 285 -7.64 11.09 -15.99
C VAL A 285 -7.32 12.52 -16.44
N LYS A 286 -6.50 12.70 -17.49
CA LYS A 286 -6.16 14.02 -18.05
C LYS A 286 -7.38 14.76 -18.58
N GLN A 287 -8.33 14.06 -19.19
CA GLN A 287 -9.60 14.64 -19.63
C GLN A 287 -10.49 15.07 -18.47
N ALA A 288 -10.51 14.31 -17.38
CA ALA A 288 -11.28 14.65 -16.18
C ALA A 288 -10.63 15.81 -15.40
N VAL A 289 -9.29 15.85 -15.33
CA VAL A 289 -8.51 16.89 -14.66
C VAL A 289 -7.52 17.50 -15.66
N PRO A 290 -7.90 18.52 -16.42
CA PRO A 290 -7.04 19.13 -17.45
C PRO A 290 -5.72 19.71 -16.92
N THR A 291 -5.65 20.02 -15.64
CA THR A 291 -4.43 20.52 -14.97
C THR A 291 -3.48 19.39 -14.52
N ALA A 292 -3.88 18.13 -14.64
CA ALA A 292 -3.03 16.99 -14.26
C ALA A 292 -1.71 17.01 -15.05
N GLU A 293 -0.59 16.79 -14.35
CA GLU A 293 0.71 16.54 -14.98
C GLU A 293 0.79 15.06 -15.35
N VAL A 294 1.17 14.73 -16.59
CA VAL A 294 1.21 13.34 -17.09
C VAL A 294 2.60 13.00 -17.56
N HIS A 295 3.16 11.91 -17.02
CA HIS A 295 4.48 11.36 -17.37
C HIS A 295 4.33 9.93 -17.85
N TYR A 296 4.80 9.65 -19.06
CA TYR A 296 4.88 8.31 -19.62
C TYR A 296 6.30 7.79 -19.57
N PHE A 297 6.46 6.57 -19.05
CA PHE A 297 7.73 5.87 -18.97
C PHE A 297 7.76 4.70 -19.94
N ASP A 298 8.94 4.40 -20.49
CA ASP A 298 9.21 3.17 -21.23
C ASP A 298 9.38 2.01 -20.24
N SER A 299 8.27 1.56 -19.69
CA SER A 299 8.19 0.53 -18.66
C SER A 299 6.82 -0.15 -18.64
N SER A 300 6.71 -1.21 -17.86
CA SER A 300 5.53 -2.04 -17.69
C SER A 300 4.52 -1.47 -16.69
N HIS A 301 3.60 -2.35 -16.23
CA HIS A 301 2.60 -2.11 -15.19
C HIS A 301 3.22 -1.58 -13.88
N TYR A 302 4.33 -2.16 -13.45
CA TYR A 302 5.12 -1.72 -12.29
C TYR A 302 6.16 -0.67 -12.71
N ALA A 303 5.68 0.53 -13.07
CA ALA A 303 6.56 1.60 -13.54
C ALA A 303 7.66 1.99 -12.53
N LEU A 304 7.43 1.75 -11.24
CA LEU A 304 8.41 2.00 -10.17
C LEU A 304 9.65 1.12 -10.26
N ASP A 305 9.54 -0.11 -10.77
CA ASP A 305 10.67 -1.04 -10.84
C ASP A 305 11.85 -0.51 -11.64
N GLU A 306 11.58 0.40 -12.58
CA GLU A 306 12.60 0.97 -13.48
C GLU A 306 12.72 2.49 -13.37
N ASN A 307 11.79 3.19 -12.69
CA ASN A 307 11.69 4.66 -12.78
C ASN A 307 11.44 5.33 -11.42
N ALA A 308 11.82 4.71 -10.30
CA ALA A 308 11.55 5.23 -8.97
C ALA A 308 12.07 6.67 -8.77
N ASP A 309 13.30 6.97 -9.23
CA ASP A 309 13.90 8.30 -9.14
C ASP A 309 13.08 9.36 -9.90
N ALA A 310 12.74 9.09 -11.16
CA ALA A 310 12.00 10.03 -11.99
C ALA A 310 10.55 10.24 -11.49
N ILE A 311 9.94 9.19 -10.93
CA ILE A 311 8.61 9.27 -10.30
C ILE A 311 8.71 10.09 -9.00
N ALA A 312 9.75 9.87 -8.19
CA ALA A 312 9.97 10.66 -6.97
C ALA A 312 10.15 12.16 -7.30
N ASP A 313 10.96 12.48 -8.30
CA ASP A 313 11.16 13.86 -8.75
C ASP A 313 9.85 14.52 -9.20
N ALA A 314 9.01 13.79 -9.96
CA ALA A 314 7.71 14.26 -10.38
C ALA A 314 6.77 14.51 -9.18
N ILE A 315 6.76 13.62 -8.18
CA ILE A 315 5.99 13.78 -6.95
C ILE A 315 6.45 15.00 -6.16
N ILE A 316 7.77 15.14 -5.96
CA ILE A 316 8.37 16.27 -5.24
C ILE A 316 8.03 17.58 -5.93
N LYS A 317 8.22 17.66 -7.23
CA LYS A 317 7.89 18.85 -8.05
C LYS A 317 6.40 19.19 -7.96
N THR A 318 5.54 18.18 -8.04
CA THR A 318 4.09 18.38 -8.04
C THR A 318 3.56 18.74 -6.64
N PHE A 319 4.01 18.10 -5.57
CA PHE A 319 3.35 18.17 -4.27
C PHE A 319 4.13 18.87 -3.17
N SER A 320 5.43 19.17 -3.33
CA SER A 320 6.14 19.94 -2.29
C SER A 320 5.50 21.30 -2.09
N PRO A 321 5.46 21.79 -0.84
CA PRO A 321 5.05 23.15 -0.56
C PRO A 321 5.89 24.15 -1.35
N ARG A 322 5.25 25.08 -2.04
CA ARG A 322 5.99 26.16 -2.73
C ARG A 322 6.57 27.11 -1.71
N PRO A 323 7.86 27.52 -1.83
CA PRO A 323 8.41 28.52 -0.96
C PRO A 323 7.54 29.79 -0.96
N GLY A 324 7.02 30.19 0.20
CA GLY A 324 6.26 31.43 0.37
C GLY A 324 4.73 31.32 0.41
N MET A 325 4.12 30.17 0.19
CA MET A 325 2.70 29.96 0.49
C MET A 325 2.58 29.32 1.89
N ARG A 326 2.06 30.10 2.85
CA ARG A 326 1.55 29.54 4.12
C ARG A 326 0.16 28.95 3.80
N ASN A 327 -0.08 27.71 4.24
CA ASN A 327 -1.40 27.07 4.20
C ASN A 327 -2.39 27.86 5.05
#